data_dd8906f8c82718923e6d4482beabc124
#
_entry.id   dd8906f8c82718923e6d4482beabc124
#
_cell.length_a   1.000
_cell.length_b   1.000
_cell.length_c   1.000
_cell.angle_alpha   90.00
_cell.angle_beta   90.00
_cell.angle_gamma   90.00
#
_symmetry.space_group_name_H-M   'P 1'
#
loop_
_entity.id
_entity.type
_entity.pdbx_description
1 polymer ?
#
loop_
_entity_poly.entity_id
_entity_poly.type
_entity_poly.pdbx_seq_one_letter_code
_entity_poly.pdbx_strand_id
1 'polypeptide(L)'
;MLANDLTFGNLGHFFNSMKPAEQRGFCKTIVRSTGRLGDGKLGYFDVQRARVSLEVLVKFRNICAHDERLYCARVGGRKAVNYAKMVWMLERYLTKSEFLDFLTDFVSMIESSLAKDRAFAHALIQAGFPEIASEIKYRLNEQ
;
A
#
# COMPACT_ATOMS: atom_id res chain seq x y z
N MET A 1 6.87 20.65 15.33
CA MET A 1 6.84 21.46 14.10
C MET A 1 7.56 20.83 12.89
N LEU A 2 8.39 19.80 13.04
CA LEU A 2 9.09 19.15 11.92
C LEU A 2 8.21 18.20 11.06
N ALA A 3 7.05 17.78 11.56
CA ALA A 3 6.21 16.80 10.85
C ALA A 3 5.44 17.38 9.65
N ASN A 4 5.22 18.69 9.60
CA ASN A 4 4.47 19.31 8.50
C ASN A 4 5.30 19.57 7.24
N ASP A 5 6.63 19.52 7.35
CA ASP A 5 7.55 19.77 6.22
C ASP A 5 8.09 18.47 5.60
N LEU A 6 7.80 17.31 6.21
CA LEU A 6 8.18 16.01 5.68
C LEU A 6 7.20 15.61 4.56
N THR A 7 7.60 15.85 3.32
CA THR A 7 6.87 15.25 2.19
C THR A 7 6.95 13.73 2.32
N PHE A 8 5.93 13.02 1.82
CA PHE A 8 5.93 11.55 1.82
C PHE A 8 7.19 10.97 1.15
N GLY A 9 7.77 11.67 0.16
CA GLY A 9 9.05 11.31 -0.46
C GLY A 9 10.22 11.30 0.51
N ASN A 10 10.23 12.21 1.48
CA ASN A 10 11.31 12.32 2.46
C ASN A 10 11.22 11.26 3.57
N LEU A 11 10.05 10.63 3.74
CA LEU A 11 9.84 9.65 4.81
C LEU A 11 10.75 8.43 4.68
N GLY A 12 10.95 7.93 3.46
CA GLY A 12 11.87 6.83 3.17
C GLY A 12 13.33 7.20 3.48
N HIS A 13 13.76 8.41 3.10
CA HIS A 13 15.10 8.91 3.40
C HIS A 13 15.30 9.10 4.91
N PHE A 14 14.31 9.68 5.59
CA PHE A 14 14.34 9.85 7.04
C PHE A 14 14.47 8.51 7.76
N PHE A 15 13.64 7.52 7.40
CA PHE A 15 13.72 6.18 7.97
C PHE A 15 15.11 5.55 7.76
N ASN A 16 15.68 5.69 6.57
CA ASN A 16 17.01 5.14 6.25
C ASN A 16 18.16 5.84 7.00
N SER A 17 17.98 7.09 7.41
CA SER A 17 18.97 7.84 8.19
C SER A 17 18.93 7.57 9.70
N MET A 18 17.87 6.92 10.18
CA MET A 18 17.74 6.53 11.58
C MET A 18 18.77 5.46 11.99
N LYS A 19 19.19 5.49 13.24
CA LYS A 19 20.00 4.42 13.83
C LYS A 19 19.21 3.10 13.85
N PRO A 20 19.90 1.93 13.81
CA PRO A 20 19.22 0.63 13.80
C PRO A 20 18.23 0.41 14.96
N ALA A 21 18.53 0.95 16.14
CA ALA A 21 17.64 0.87 17.30
C ALA A 21 16.34 1.68 17.10
N GLU A 22 16.45 2.86 16.49
CA GLU A 22 15.33 3.74 16.19
C GLU A 22 14.44 3.15 15.09
N GLN A 23 15.02 2.55 14.05
CA GLN A 23 14.30 1.82 13.01
C GLN A 23 13.47 0.67 13.60
N ARG A 24 14.06 -0.11 14.52
CA ARG A 24 13.32 -1.16 15.23
C ARG A 24 12.22 -0.59 16.12
N GLY A 25 12.47 0.55 16.77
CA GLY A 25 11.47 1.28 17.55
C GLY A 25 10.29 1.73 16.69
N PHE A 26 10.57 2.31 15.53
CA PHE A 26 9.56 2.70 14.55
C PHE A 26 8.66 1.52 14.15
N CYS A 27 9.25 0.38 13.75
CA CYS A 27 8.49 -0.80 13.38
C CYS A 27 7.57 -1.29 14.51
N LYS A 28 8.06 -1.31 15.76
CA LYS A 28 7.26 -1.68 16.94
C LYS A 28 6.12 -0.69 17.18
N THR A 29 6.37 0.60 17.00
CA THR A 29 5.35 1.64 17.18
C THR A 29 4.24 1.49 16.14
N ILE A 30 4.58 1.27 14.86
CA ILE A 30 3.58 1.02 13.81
C ILE A 30 2.70 -0.18 14.17
N VAL A 31 3.28 -1.33 14.53
CA VAL A 31 2.50 -2.53 14.91
C VAL A 31 1.57 -2.27 16.10
N ARG A 32 2.01 -1.47 17.08
CA ARG A 32 1.19 -1.10 18.24
C ARG A 32 0.07 -0.13 17.86
N SER A 33 0.40 0.94 17.13
CA SER A 33 -0.56 1.99 16.78
C SER A 33 -1.65 1.50 15.84
N THR A 34 -1.35 0.53 14.98
CA THR A 34 -2.33 -0.09 14.08
C THR A 34 -3.15 -1.20 14.74
N GLY A 35 -2.87 -1.54 16.02
CA GLY A 35 -3.57 -2.62 16.73
C GLY A 35 -3.29 -4.03 16.22
N ARG A 36 -2.25 -4.19 15.39
CA ARG A 36 -1.90 -5.46 14.71
C ARG A 36 -0.95 -6.34 15.50
N LEU A 37 -0.76 -6.03 16.77
CA LEU A 37 0.05 -6.83 17.67
C LEU A 37 -0.64 -8.18 17.92
N GLY A 38 -0.03 -9.27 17.44
CA GLY A 38 -0.61 -10.60 17.54
C GLY A 38 -1.34 -11.11 16.29
N ASP A 39 -1.49 -10.31 15.25
CA ASP A 39 -2.12 -10.68 13.99
C ASP A 39 -1.24 -11.62 13.11
N GLY A 40 -0.62 -12.63 13.67
CA GLY A 40 0.12 -13.64 12.91
C GLY A 40 1.16 -13.04 11.95
N LYS A 41 0.90 -13.11 10.64
CA LYS A 41 1.82 -12.60 9.59
C LYS A 41 2.09 -11.10 9.66
N LEU A 42 1.16 -10.31 10.18
CA LEU A 42 1.26 -8.86 10.29
C LEU A 42 1.95 -8.41 11.57
N GLY A 43 1.90 -9.22 12.63
CA GLY A 43 2.62 -8.97 13.87
C GLY A 43 4.14 -8.94 13.71
N TYR A 44 4.68 -9.48 12.60
CA TYR A 44 6.10 -9.43 12.27
C TYR A 44 6.38 -8.37 11.19
N PHE A 45 6.68 -7.16 11.63
CA PHE A 45 7.08 -6.04 10.77
C PHE A 45 8.49 -5.60 11.11
N ASP A 46 9.46 -6.07 10.34
CA ASP A 46 10.87 -5.79 10.54
C ASP A 46 11.36 -4.56 9.74
N VAL A 47 12.58 -4.13 10.05
CA VAL A 47 13.23 -2.98 9.42
C VAL A 47 13.36 -3.15 7.91
N GLN A 48 13.66 -4.36 7.43
CA GLN A 48 13.83 -4.60 6.00
C GLN A 48 12.49 -4.50 5.26
N ARG A 49 11.42 -5.03 5.84
CA ARG A 49 10.07 -4.90 5.27
C ARG A 49 9.58 -3.46 5.30
N ALA A 50 9.86 -2.71 6.37
CA ALA A 50 9.55 -1.28 6.44
C ALA A 50 10.28 -0.51 5.34
N ARG A 51 11.58 -0.73 5.16
CA ARG A 51 12.38 -0.07 4.13
C ARG A 51 11.83 -0.33 2.73
N VAL A 52 11.58 -1.59 2.38
CA VAL A 52 11.05 -1.97 1.06
C VAL A 52 9.67 -1.39 0.83
N SER A 53 8.76 -1.48 1.81
CA SER A 53 7.41 -0.97 1.64
C SER A 53 7.37 0.56 1.53
N LEU A 54 8.14 1.29 2.33
CA LEU A 54 8.24 2.75 2.21
C LEU A 54 8.79 3.17 0.84
N GLU A 55 9.85 2.53 0.36
CA GLU A 55 10.40 2.81 -0.98
C GLU A 55 9.36 2.58 -2.08
N VAL A 56 8.62 1.48 -2.02
CA VAL A 56 7.58 1.15 -3.00
C VAL A 56 6.43 2.16 -2.93
N LEU A 57 5.93 2.46 -1.73
CA LEU A 57 4.83 3.41 -1.55
C LEU A 57 5.19 4.82 -2.04
N VAL A 58 6.41 5.29 -1.77
CA VAL A 58 6.91 6.58 -2.28
C VAL A 58 6.90 6.61 -3.81
N LYS A 59 7.39 5.55 -4.46
CA LYS A 59 7.42 5.46 -5.92
C LYS A 59 6.01 5.44 -6.52
N PHE A 60 5.08 4.67 -5.96
CA PHE A 60 3.69 4.67 -6.42
C PHE A 60 3.01 6.03 -6.20
N ARG A 61 3.25 6.68 -5.06
CA ARG A 61 2.75 8.04 -4.81
C ARG A 61 3.27 9.02 -5.87
N ASN A 62 4.53 8.92 -6.26
CA ASN A 62 5.10 9.81 -7.28
C ASN A 62 4.48 9.54 -8.65
N ILE A 63 4.24 8.29 -9.03
CA ILE A 63 3.50 7.92 -10.25
C ILE A 63 2.11 8.59 -10.25
N CYS A 64 1.37 8.52 -9.13
CA CYS A 64 0.07 9.19 -9.00
C CYS A 64 0.19 10.72 -9.12
N ALA A 65 1.23 11.32 -8.54
CA ALA A 65 1.41 12.78 -8.53
C ALA A 65 1.82 13.36 -9.90
N HIS A 66 2.37 12.54 -10.80
CA HIS A 66 2.81 12.92 -12.13
C HIS A 66 1.85 12.47 -13.24
N ASP A 67 0.61 12.14 -12.90
CA ASP A 67 -0.43 11.67 -13.84
C ASP A 67 0.01 10.48 -14.72
N GLU A 68 0.96 9.68 -14.24
CA GLU A 68 1.39 8.47 -14.93
C GLU A 68 0.34 7.36 -14.80
N ARG A 69 0.38 6.40 -15.72
CA ARG A 69 -0.57 5.28 -15.77
C ARG A 69 -0.35 4.30 -14.61
N LEU A 70 -1.00 4.56 -13.49
CA LEU A 70 -0.88 3.79 -12.24
C LEU A 70 -1.21 2.29 -12.42
N TYR A 71 -2.24 1.97 -13.21
CA TYR A 71 -2.73 0.61 -13.38
C TYR A 71 -1.72 -0.35 -14.03
N CYS A 72 -0.81 0.15 -14.87
CA CYS A 72 0.25 -0.66 -15.49
C CYS A 72 1.61 -0.47 -14.82
N ALA A 73 1.70 0.36 -13.78
CA ALA A 73 2.95 0.68 -13.13
C ALA A 73 3.56 -0.54 -12.43
N ARG A 74 4.87 -0.67 -12.55
CA ARG A 74 5.68 -1.67 -11.87
C ARG A 74 6.89 -0.99 -11.25
N VAL A 75 7.09 -1.20 -9.96
CA VAL A 75 8.15 -0.58 -9.19
C VAL A 75 9.14 -1.65 -8.70
N GLY A 76 10.42 -1.41 -8.92
CA GLY A 76 11.49 -2.33 -8.53
C GLY A 76 12.07 -3.13 -9.71
N GLY A 77 13.15 -3.89 -9.43
CA GLY A 77 13.88 -4.68 -10.41
C GLY A 77 13.27 -6.07 -10.64
N ARG A 78 14.08 -7.13 -10.45
CA ARG A 78 13.69 -8.53 -10.73
C ARG A 78 12.40 -9.00 -10.04
N LYS A 79 12.03 -8.42 -8.89
CA LYS A 79 10.79 -8.70 -8.15
C LYS A 79 9.88 -7.47 -8.15
N ALA A 80 9.58 -6.95 -9.34
CA ALA A 80 8.77 -5.77 -9.49
C ALA A 80 7.42 -5.91 -8.75
N VAL A 81 7.06 -4.84 -8.03
CA VAL A 81 5.79 -4.71 -7.32
C VAL A 81 4.82 -4.02 -8.25
N ASN A 82 3.70 -4.66 -8.54
CA ASN A 82 2.57 -4.04 -9.22
C ASN A 82 1.63 -3.36 -8.21
N TYR A 83 0.62 -2.68 -8.74
CA TYR A 83 -0.35 -1.96 -7.92
C TYR A 83 -1.05 -2.86 -6.88
N ALA A 84 -1.43 -4.07 -7.26
CA ALA A 84 -2.05 -5.03 -6.34
C ALA A 84 -1.19 -5.32 -5.11
N LYS A 85 0.07 -5.63 -5.32
CA LYS A 85 1.01 -5.87 -4.21
C LYS A 85 1.23 -4.62 -3.35
N MET A 86 1.19 -3.42 -3.96
CA MET A 86 1.29 -2.16 -3.23
C MET A 86 0.10 -1.97 -2.29
N VAL A 87 -1.12 -2.26 -2.73
CA VAL A 87 -2.33 -2.20 -1.89
C VAL A 87 -2.14 -3.03 -0.61
N TRP A 88 -1.63 -4.27 -0.73
CA TRP A 88 -1.36 -5.12 0.44
C TRP A 88 -0.21 -4.63 1.34
N MET A 89 0.67 -3.76 0.84
CA MET A 89 1.69 -3.11 1.67
C MET A 89 1.09 -2.05 2.59
N LEU A 90 0.00 -1.39 2.18
CA LEU A 90 -0.70 -0.40 3.01
C LEU A 90 -1.29 -1.01 4.29
N GLU A 91 -1.68 -2.28 4.25
CA GLU A 91 -2.24 -3.00 5.39
C GLU A 91 -1.41 -2.87 6.66
N ARG A 92 -0.09 -2.74 6.53
CA ARG A 92 0.83 -2.65 7.68
C ARG A 92 0.85 -1.29 8.36
N TYR A 93 0.39 -0.25 7.67
CA TYR A 93 0.43 1.13 8.15
C TYR A 93 -0.94 1.64 8.61
N LEU A 94 -1.99 0.89 8.34
CA LEU A 94 -3.36 1.23 8.67
C LEU A 94 -3.89 0.32 9.78
N THR A 95 -4.79 0.84 10.60
CA THR A 95 -5.61 0.00 11.49
C THR A 95 -6.45 -0.94 10.66
N LYS A 96 -7.01 -1.98 11.30
CA LYS A 96 -7.90 -2.93 10.61
C LYS A 96 -9.10 -2.21 10.00
N SER A 97 -9.73 -1.30 10.74
CA SER A 97 -10.88 -0.52 10.26
C SER A 97 -10.51 0.34 9.06
N GLU A 98 -9.48 1.17 9.17
CA GLU A 98 -9.03 2.04 8.08
C GLU A 98 -8.67 1.27 6.81
N PHE A 99 -8.07 0.09 6.96
CA PHE A 99 -7.73 -0.75 5.81
C PHE A 99 -8.97 -1.35 5.15
N LEU A 100 -9.98 -1.78 5.93
CA LEU A 100 -11.24 -2.28 5.39
C LEU A 100 -12.03 -1.19 4.68
N ASP A 101 -12.10 0.01 5.26
CA ASP A 101 -12.74 1.17 4.62
C ASP A 101 -12.06 1.50 3.29
N PHE A 102 -10.73 1.57 3.28
CA PHE A 102 -9.93 1.74 2.06
C PHE A 102 -10.22 0.67 1.01
N LEU A 103 -10.28 -0.61 1.39
CA LEU A 103 -10.56 -1.71 0.46
C LEU A 103 -11.98 -1.62 -0.12
N THR A 104 -12.95 -1.23 0.68
CA THR A 104 -14.35 -1.04 0.26
C THR A 104 -14.46 0.07 -0.78
N ASP A 105 -13.85 1.23 -0.50
CA ASP A 105 -13.81 2.35 -1.44
C ASP A 105 -13.07 1.99 -2.74
N PHE A 106 -11.96 1.25 -2.61
CA PHE A 106 -11.16 0.81 -3.75
C PHE A 106 -11.95 -0.12 -4.69
N VAL A 107 -12.68 -1.10 -4.14
CA VAL A 107 -13.55 -1.98 -4.93
C VAL A 107 -14.66 -1.19 -5.62
N SER A 108 -15.32 -0.30 -4.89
CA SER A 108 -16.38 0.56 -5.45
C SER A 108 -15.87 1.43 -6.61
N MET A 109 -14.67 1.99 -6.47
CA MET A 109 -14.03 2.78 -7.51
C MET A 109 -13.74 1.93 -8.77
N ILE A 110 -13.19 0.71 -8.60
CA ILE A 110 -12.92 -0.20 -9.73
C ILE A 110 -14.23 -0.54 -10.45
N GLU A 111 -15.27 -0.96 -9.74
CA GLU A 111 -16.55 -1.34 -10.32
C GLU A 111 -17.22 -0.19 -11.06
N SER A 112 -17.21 1.00 -10.46
CA SER A 112 -17.73 2.22 -11.11
C SER A 112 -16.96 2.56 -12.40
N SER A 113 -15.64 2.37 -12.40
CA SER A 113 -14.79 2.65 -13.55
C SER A 113 -14.99 1.64 -14.68
N LEU A 114 -15.16 0.36 -14.35
CA LEU A 114 -15.46 -0.71 -15.31
C LEU A 114 -16.81 -0.48 -16.01
N ALA A 115 -17.77 0.13 -15.32
CA ALA A 115 -19.09 0.41 -15.88
C ALA A 115 -19.16 1.63 -16.81
N LYS A 116 -18.25 2.60 -16.63
CA LYS A 116 -18.32 3.91 -17.31
C LYS A 116 -17.61 3.99 -18.66
N ASP A 117 -16.47 3.35 -18.79
CA ASP A 117 -15.60 3.48 -19.97
C ASP A 117 -15.03 2.13 -20.42
N ARG A 118 -15.41 1.69 -21.62
CA ARG A 118 -14.96 0.41 -22.18
C ARG A 118 -13.45 0.34 -22.44
N ALA A 119 -12.84 1.43 -22.88
CA ALA A 119 -11.40 1.46 -23.16
C ALA A 119 -10.60 1.37 -21.87
N PHE A 120 -11.04 2.10 -20.85
CA PHE A 120 -10.43 2.04 -19.52
C PHE A 120 -10.70 0.69 -18.83
N ALA A 121 -11.89 0.14 -18.96
CA ALA A 121 -12.23 -1.18 -18.48
C ALA A 121 -11.29 -2.26 -19.03
N HIS A 122 -11.01 -2.24 -20.34
CA HIS A 122 -10.07 -3.19 -20.95
C HIS A 122 -8.66 -3.08 -20.34
N ALA A 123 -8.17 -1.87 -20.10
CA ALA A 123 -6.87 -1.65 -19.45
C ALA A 123 -6.84 -2.17 -18.01
N LEU A 124 -7.90 -1.96 -17.22
CA LEU A 124 -8.02 -2.48 -15.85
C LEU A 124 -8.07 -4.01 -15.83
N ILE A 125 -8.80 -4.63 -16.76
CA ILE A 125 -8.87 -6.10 -16.88
C ILE A 125 -7.48 -6.67 -17.18
N GLN A 126 -6.77 -6.10 -18.14
CA GLN A 126 -5.40 -6.54 -18.46
C GLN A 126 -4.40 -6.34 -17.32
N ALA A 127 -4.63 -5.36 -16.47
CA ALA A 127 -3.80 -5.10 -15.29
C ALA A 127 -4.16 -5.99 -14.07
N GLY A 128 -5.19 -6.85 -14.18
CA GLY A 128 -5.60 -7.79 -13.12
C GLY A 128 -6.42 -7.16 -12.00
N PHE A 129 -7.09 -6.03 -12.24
CA PHE A 129 -7.91 -5.37 -11.21
C PHE A 129 -9.18 -6.13 -10.82
N PRO A 130 -9.89 -6.83 -11.72
CA PRO A 130 -11.05 -7.65 -11.33
C PRO A 130 -10.69 -8.79 -10.37
N GLU A 131 -9.53 -9.42 -10.55
CA GLU A 131 -9.04 -10.47 -9.66
C GLU A 131 -8.72 -9.90 -8.28
N ILE A 132 -8.11 -8.71 -8.21
CA ILE A 132 -7.84 -8.01 -6.96
C ILE A 132 -9.16 -7.66 -6.25
N ALA A 133 -10.14 -7.11 -6.97
CA ALA A 133 -11.44 -6.78 -6.40
C ALA A 133 -12.16 -8.03 -5.86
N SER A 134 -12.06 -9.16 -6.56
CA SER A 134 -12.63 -10.44 -6.13
C SER A 134 -11.95 -10.97 -4.87
N GLU A 135 -10.61 -10.91 -4.79
CA GLU A 135 -9.86 -11.29 -3.59
C GLU A 135 -10.21 -10.40 -2.39
N ILE A 136 -10.35 -9.09 -2.62
CA ILE A 136 -10.76 -8.15 -1.58
C ILE A 136 -12.15 -8.48 -1.06
N LYS A 137 -13.13 -8.68 -1.95
CA LYS A 137 -14.50 -9.05 -1.57
C LYS A 137 -14.55 -10.35 -0.77
N TYR A 138 -13.79 -11.34 -1.17
CA TYR A 138 -13.67 -12.59 -0.42
C TYR A 138 -13.21 -12.33 1.01
N ARG A 139 -12.15 -11.55 1.21
CA ARG A 139 -11.63 -11.21 2.53
C ARG A 139 -12.57 -10.34 3.36
N LEU A 140 -13.35 -9.45 2.73
CA LEU A 140 -14.35 -8.65 3.44
C LEU A 140 -15.51 -9.51 3.97
N ASN A 141 -15.85 -10.61 3.27
CA ASN A 141 -16.93 -11.52 3.66
C ASN A 141 -16.51 -12.57 4.72
N GLU A 142 -15.20 -12.81 4.92
CA GLU A 142 -14.68 -13.73 5.92
C GLU A 142 -14.54 -13.13 7.33
N GLN A 143 -14.85 -11.86 7.52
CA GLN A 143 -14.72 -11.13 8.79
C GLN A 143 -16.04 -10.83 9.45
#